data_b1b92da5b7216b523531ccfebfa21945
#
_entry.id   b1b92da5b7216b523531ccfebfa21945
#
_cell.length_a   1.000
_cell.length_b   1.000
_cell.length_c   1.000
_cell.angle_alpha   90.00
_cell.angle_beta   90.00
_cell.angle_gamma   90.00
#
_symmetry.space_group_name_H-M   'P 1'
#
loop_
_entity.id
_entity.type
_entity.pdbx_description
1 polymer ?
#
loop_
_entity_poly.entity_id
_entity_poly.type
_entity_poly.pdbx_seq_one_letter_code
_entity_poly.pdbx_strand_id
1 'polypeptide(L)'
;LGGKAPFILLEDGDVDKAVEAAMLSRYLNQGQVCTCSERFYIHDAVYDEFLDKYMAASSRLKLGDPMDSETDIGPKVNRYELEQMDAMVKKAVEQGAKLVLGGKRPEGAQFEKGHWYEPTILTECTNEMDIMRDEVFGVVSPIMRINSFEQALELSNDSDYGLSAFLFTRD
;
A
#
# COMPACT_ATOMS: atom_id res chain seq x y z
N LEU A 1 11.51 16.28 -0.75
CA LEU A 1 10.46 16.00 -1.73
C LEU A 1 10.03 14.55 -1.60
N GLY A 2 8.74 14.28 -1.82
CA GLY A 2 8.15 12.94 -1.71
C GLY A 2 6.65 13.04 -1.50
N GLY A 3 5.99 11.92 -1.26
CA GLY A 3 4.57 11.85 -1.00
C GLY A 3 4.20 10.80 0.05
N LYS A 4 3.08 11.03 0.74
CA LYS A 4 2.49 10.09 1.70
C LYS A 4 0.97 10.14 1.59
N ALA A 5 0.48 10.00 0.36
CA ALA A 5 -0.91 10.22 0.02
C ALA A 5 -1.86 9.35 0.85
N PRO A 6 -2.86 9.94 1.52
CA PRO A 6 -3.95 9.19 2.13
C PRO A 6 -4.89 8.65 1.04
N PHE A 7 -5.32 7.43 1.22
CA PHE A 7 -6.40 6.77 0.50
C PHE A 7 -7.54 6.53 1.48
N ILE A 8 -8.65 7.21 1.30
CA ILE A 8 -9.78 7.21 2.23
C ILE A 8 -10.98 6.55 1.55
N LEU A 9 -11.55 5.54 2.18
CA LEU A 9 -12.82 4.92 1.79
C LEU A 9 -13.81 5.05 2.94
N LEU A 10 -14.89 5.82 2.71
CA LEU A 10 -15.98 6.00 3.66
C LEU A 10 -17.05 4.91 3.51
N GLU A 11 -17.98 4.85 4.49
CA GLU A 11 -19.02 3.83 4.60
C GLU A 11 -19.96 3.74 3.40
N ASP A 12 -20.17 4.84 2.68
CA ASP A 12 -21.03 4.94 1.51
C ASP A 12 -20.28 4.83 0.17
N GLY A 13 -18.92 4.74 0.24
CA GLY A 13 -18.08 4.63 -0.94
C GLY A 13 -18.27 3.32 -1.70
N ASP A 14 -18.00 3.34 -2.99
CA ASP A 14 -18.05 2.16 -3.84
C ASP A 14 -16.78 1.32 -3.64
N VAL A 15 -16.91 0.19 -2.93
CA VAL A 15 -15.78 -0.67 -2.56
C VAL A 15 -15.07 -1.22 -3.79
N ASP A 16 -15.80 -1.62 -4.85
CA ASP A 16 -15.18 -2.21 -6.05
C ASP A 16 -14.32 -1.17 -6.78
N LYS A 17 -14.83 0.06 -6.94
CA LYS A 17 -14.05 1.16 -7.51
C LYS A 17 -12.86 1.56 -6.63
N ALA A 18 -13.02 1.54 -5.32
CA ALA A 18 -11.93 1.81 -4.39
C ALA A 18 -10.83 0.75 -4.52
N VAL A 19 -11.18 -0.54 -4.61
CA VAL A 19 -10.20 -1.62 -4.83
C VAL A 19 -9.49 -1.44 -6.17
N GLU A 20 -10.20 -1.17 -7.27
CA GLU A 20 -9.61 -0.93 -8.58
C GLU A 20 -8.61 0.25 -8.55
N ALA A 21 -9.01 1.37 -7.93
CA ALA A 21 -8.15 2.53 -7.78
C ALA A 21 -6.95 2.27 -6.85
N ALA A 22 -7.13 1.51 -5.77
CA ALA A 22 -6.05 1.10 -4.88
C ALA A 22 -5.01 0.25 -5.61
N MET A 23 -5.46 -0.73 -6.41
CA MET A 23 -4.60 -1.56 -7.24
C MET A 23 -3.75 -0.71 -8.20
N LEU A 24 -4.39 0.20 -8.93
CA LEU A 24 -3.70 1.08 -9.86
C LEU A 24 -2.75 2.02 -9.13
N SER A 25 -3.22 2.74 -8.11
CA SER A 25 -2.42 3.76 -7.42
C SER A 25 -1.27 3.19 -6.62
N ARG A 26 -1.40 1.96 -6.05
CA ARG A 26 -0.32 1.39 -5.22
C ARG A 26 0.72 0.64 -6.04
N TYR A 27 0.31 -0.09 -7.09
CA TYR A 27 1.20 -1.01 -7.78
C TYR A 27 1.79 -0.49 -9.09
N LEU A 28 1.30 0.65 -9.62
CA LEU A 28 1.88 1.30 -10.78
C LEU A 28 3.37 1.55 -10.57
N ASN A 29 4.20 1.17 -11.55
CA ASN A 29 5.66 1.28 -11.47
C ASN A 29 6.25 0.70 -10.17
N GLN A 30 5.67 -0.39 -9.67
CA GLN A 30 6.05 -1.03 -8.40
C GLN A 30 5.92 -0.09 -7.18
N GLY A 31 4.95 0.83 -7.21
CA GLY A 31 4.75 1.83 -6.14
C GLY A 31 5.85 2.89 -6.04
N GLN A 32 6.72 2.99 -7.02
CA GLN A 32 7.80 3.99 -7.09
C GLN A 32 7.29 5.25 -7.78
N VAL A 33 6.23 5.86 -7.23
CA VAL A 33 5.58 7.08 -7.72
C VAL A 33 5.17 7.93 -6.52
N CYS A 34 5.59 9.18 -6.49
CA CYS A 34 5.34 10.10 -5.36
C CYS A 34 3.86 10.39 -5.09
N THR A 35 2.99 10.19 -6.08
CA THR A 35 1.53 10.37 -5.94
C THR A 35 0.79 9.07 -5.60
N CYS A 36 1.47 7.95 -5.40
CA CYS A 36 0.86 6.69 -4.99
C CYS A 36 0.13 6.81 -3.64
N SER A 37 -0.94 6.04 -3.47
CA SER A 37 -1.55 5.86 -2.15
C SER A 37 -0.58 5.15 -1.21
N GLU A 38 -0.28 5.79 -0.08
CA GLU A 38 0.74 5.35 0.87
C GLU A 38 0.17 5.04 2.26
N ARG A 39 -1.05 5.55 2.58
CA ARG A 39 -1.76 5.33 3.85
C ARG A 39 -3.21 5.05 3.54
N PHE A 40 -3.70 3.86 3.90
CA PHE A 40 -5.06 3.46 3.65
C PHE A 40 -5.91 3.63 4.91
N TYR A 41 -6.89 4.51 4.87
CA TYR A 41 -7.88 4.77 5.90
C TYR A 41 -9.24 4.25 5.44
N ILE A 42 -9.65 3.10 5.94
CA ILE A 42 -10.85 2.39 5.49
C ILE A 42 -11.89 2.40 6.61
N HIS A 43 -13.08 2.92 6.32
CA HIS A 43 -14.17 2.96 7.29
C HIS A 43 -14.58 1.57 7.73
N ASP A 44 -14.85 1.40 9.03
CA ASP A 44 -15.11 0.10 9.66
C ASP A 44 -16.24 -0.68 8.99
N ALA A 45 -17.30 0.02 8.55
CA ALA A 45 -18.46 -0.60 7.89
C ALA A 45 -18.14 -1.34 6.58
N VAL A 46 -17.07 -0.94 5.88
CA VAL A 46 -16.67 -1.51 4.57
C VAL A 46 -15.27 -2.14 4.60
N TYR A 47 -14.64 -2.14 5.76
CA TYR A 47 -13.24 -2.56 5.93
C TYR A 47 -13.00 -4.00 5.50
N ASP A 48 -13.79 -4.93 6.02
CA ASP A 48 -13.55 -6.36 5.77
C ASP A 48 -13.82 -6.70 4.30
N GLU A 49 -14.86 -6.12 3.69
CA GLU A 49 -15.14 -6.28 2.27
C GLU A 49 -14.00 -5.72 1.39
N PHE A 50 -13.52 -4.51 1.71
CA PHE A 50 -12.38 -3.90 1.00
C PHE A 50 -11.13 -4.78 1.14
N LEU A 51 -10.78 -5.19 2.35
CA LEU A 51 -9.58 -5.98 2.63
C LEU A 51 -9.59 -7.30 1.87
N ASP A 52 -10.70 -8.05 1.92
CA ASP A 52 -10.83 -9.34 1.23
C ASP A 52 -10.65 -9.18 -0.28
N LYS A 53 -11.33 -8.20 -0.89
CA LYS A 53 -11.23 -7.93 -2.33
C LYS A 53 -9.83 -7.43 -2.73
N TYR A 54 -9.24 -6.54 -1.95
CA TYR A 54 -7.92 -5.98 -2.22
C TYR A 54 -6.81 -7.04 -2.08
N MET A 55 -6.87 -7.89 -1.06
CA MET A 55 -5.96 -9.03 -0.91
C MET A 55 -6.09 -10.02 -2.06
N ALA A 56 -7.33 -10.37 -2.44
CA ALA A 56 -7.58 -11.28 -3.56
C ALA A 56 -7.07 -10.72 -4.90
N ALA A 57 -7.19 -9.41 -5.13
CA ALA A 57 -6.67 -8.76 -6.33
C ALA A 57 -5.13 -8.69 -6.29
N SER A 58 -4.54 -8.27 -5.17
CA SER A 58 -3.09 -8.13 -5.00
C SER A 58 -2.35 -9.46 -5.13
N SER A 59 -2.94 -10.55 -4.64
CA SER A 59 -2.33 -11.90 -4.72
C SER A 59 -2.25 -12.47 -6.15
N ARG A 60 -2.98 -11.90 -7.11
CA ARG A 60 -2.98 -12.33 -8.51
C ARG A 60 -1.93 -11.62 -9.36
N LEU A 61 -1.31 -10.55 -8.84
CA LEU A 61 -0.32 -9.78 -9.57
C LEU A 61 0.90 -10.64 -9.90
N LYS A 62 1.30 -10.62 -11.16
CA LYS A 62 2.43 -11.36 -11.68
C LYS A 62 3.70 -10.52 -11.59
N LEU A 63 4.67 -11.02 -10.83
CA LEU A 63 6.02 -10.46 -10.81
C LEU A 63 6.83 -11.05 -11.97
N GLY A 64 7.53 -10.20 -12.72
CA GLY A 64 8.29 -10.69 -13.87
C GLY A 64 9.11 -9.62 -14.58
N ASP A 65 9.68 -10.02 -15.71
CA ASP A 65 10.44 -9.13 -16.59
C ASP A 65 9.54 -7.97 -17.06
N PRO A 66 9.92 -6.71 -16.87
CA PRO A 66 9.14 -5.55 -17.33
C PRO A 66 8.94 -5.48 -18.84
N MET A 67 9.72 -6.25 -19.62
CA MET A 67 9.56 -6.35 -21.08
C MET A 67 8.51 -7.38 -21.49
N ASP A 68 8.02 -8.20 -20.57
CA ASP A 68 6.92 -9.14 -20.81
C ASP A 68 5.59 -8.44 -20.56
N SER A 69 4.69 -8.48 -21.56
CA SER A 69 3.35 -7.87 -21.49
C SER A 69 2.44 -8.48 -20.42
N GLU A 70 2.75 -9.68 -19.95
CA GLU A 70 2.01 -10.36 -18.89
C GLU A 70 2.50 -10.02 -17.48
N THR A 71 3.55 -9.19 -17.35
CA THR A 71 4.08 -8.75 -16.07
C THR A 71 3.30 -7.56 -15.53
N ASP A 72 2.81 -7.67 -14.30
CA ASP A 72 2.17 -6.57 -13.58
C ASP A 72 3.18 -5.77 -12.74
N ILE A 73 4.15 -6.45 -12.14
CA ILE A 73 5.12 -5.85 -11.21
C ILE A 73 6.56 -6.22 -11.61
N GLY A 74 7.36 -5.20 -11.90
CA GLY A 74 8.79 -5.30 -12.12
C GLY A 74 9.60 -5.24 -10.81
N PRO A 75 10.95 -5.16 -10.89
CA PRO A 75 11.81 -5.03 -9.71
C PRO A 75 11.89 -3.59 -9.21
N LYS A 76 12.30 -3.43 -7.95
CA LYS A 76 12.74 -2.14 -7.39
C LYS A 76 13.97 -1.62 -8.13
N VAL A 77 14.13 -0.31 -8.12
CA VAL A 77 15.21 0.39 -8.84
C VAL A 77 16.62 -0.05 -8.41
N ASN A 78 16.83 -0.35 -7.13
CA ASN A 78 18.11 -0.78 -6.59
C ASN A 78 17.98 -1.55 -5.27
N ARG A 79 19.10 -2.11 -4.79
CA ARG A 79 19.16 -2.88 -3.55
C ARG A 79 18.86 -2.03 -2.31
N TYR A 80 19.39 -0.82 -2.25
CA TYR A 80 19.20 0.06 -1.10
C TYR A 80 17.73 0.33 -0.84
N GLU A 81 16.98 0.71 -1.87
CA GLU A 81 15.55 0.97 -1.79
C GLU A 81 14.74 -0.28 -1.40
N LEU A 82 15.16 -1.46 -1.88
CA LEU A 82 14.55 -2.73 -1.47
C LEU A 82 14.77 -3.00 0.02
N GLU A 83 16.01 -2.85 0.51
CA GLU A 83 16.38 -3.09 1.91
C GLU A 83 15.70 -2.08 2.86
N GLN A 84 15.58 -0.80 2.46
CA GLN A 84 14.86 0.20 3.24
C GLN A 84 13.37 -0.16 3.36
N MET A 85 12.71 -0.50 2.26
CA MET A 85 11.30 -0.91 2.26
C MET A 85 11.08 -2.16 3.12
N ASP A 86 11.93 -3.18 2.98
CA ASP A 86 11.87 -4.41 3.78
C ASP A 86 12.06 -4.14 5.29
N ALA A 87 12.99 -3.24 5.63
CA ALA A 87 13.21 -2.81 7.01
C ALA A 87 11.98 -2.07 7.58
N MET A 88 11.32 -1.22 6.80
CA MET A 88 10.09 -0.54 7.21
C MET A 88 8.95 -1.53 7.46
N VAL A 89 8.77 -2.55 6.60
CA VAL A 89 7.77 -3.61 6.80
C VAL A 89 8.03 -4.38 8.09
N LYS A 90 9.27 -4.80 8.33
CA LYS A 90 9.66 -5.51 9.56
C LYS A 90 9.42 -4.66 10.80
N LYS A 91 9.81 -3.39 10.76
CA LYS A 91 9.60 -2.44 11.86
C LYS A 91 8.10 -2.23 12.14
N ALA A 92 7.27 -2.14 11.11
CA ALA A 92 5.82 -2.02 11.30
C ALA A 92 5.24 -3.24 12.02
N VAL A 93 5.70 -4.46 11.70
CA VAL A 93 5.30 -5.68 12.42
C VAL A 93 5.77 -5.66 13.87
N GLU A 94 7.00 -5.20 14.14
CA GLU A 94 7.51 -5.02 15.51
C GLU A 94 6.70 -3.97 16.29
N GLN A 95 6.20 -2.93 15.61
CA GLN A 95 5.33 -1.89 16.19
C GLN A 95 3.87 -2.36 16.41
N GLY A 96 3.51 -3.57 15.94
CA GLY A 96 2.20 -4.19 16.17
C GLY A 96 1.32 -4.33 14.93
N ALA A 97 1.77 -3.91 13.75
CA ALA A 97 1.05 -4.17 12.51
C ALA A 97 1.01 -5.67 12.20
N LYS A 98 -0.09 -6.11 11.58
CA LYS A 98 -0.27 -7.50 11.18
C LYS A 98 -0.01 -7.66 9.69
N LEU A 99 1.01 -8.44 9.33
CA LEU A 99 1.29 -8.81 7.95
C LEU A 99 0.25 -9.84 7.47
N VAL A 100 -0.53 -9.50 6.45
CA VAL A 100 -1.59 -10.36 5.91
C VAL A 100 -1.31 -10.84 4.48
N LEU A 101 -0.40 -10.19 3.75
CA LEU A 101 0.05 -10.59 2.42
C LEU A 101 1.50 -10.16 2.19
N GLY A 102 2.31 -10.98 1.50
CA GLY A 102 3.66 -10.65 1.05
C GLY A 102 4.68 -10.51 2.17
N GLY A 103 5.36 -9.36 2.24
CA GLY A 103 6.37 -9.04 3.24
C GLY A 103 7.70 -9.75 3.04
N LYS A 104 7.99 -10.22 1.82
CA LYS A 104 9.20 -10.98 1.50
C LYS A 104 9.60 -10.85 0.03
N ARG A 105 10.80 -11.30 -0.28
CA ARG A 105 11.23 -11.52 -1.66
C ARG A 105 10.57 -12.78 -2.22
N PRO A 106 10.16 -12.78 -3.51
CA PRO A 106 9.64 -13.99 -4.14
C PRO A 106 10.73 -15.06 -4.29
N GLU A 107 10.30 -16.32 -4.32
CA GLU A 107 11.16 -17.48 -4.51
C GLU A 107 11.20 -17.88 -6.00
N GLY A 108 12.31 -18.48 -6.43
CA GLY A 108 12.47 -19.02 -7.78
C GLY A 108 13.70 -18.46 -8.50
N ALA A 109 14.25 -19.25 -9.43
CA ALA A 109 15.46 -18.91 -10.17
C ALA A 109 15.36 -17.59 -10.97
N GLN A 110 14.15 -17.25 -11.44
CA GLN A 110 13.86 -16.00 -12.17
C GLN A 110 14.04 -14.74 -11.29
N PHE A 111 14.00 -14.89 -9.95
CA PHE A 111 14.11 -13.78 -9.00
C PHE A 111 15.49 -13.71 -8.31
N GLU A 112 16.44 -14.58 -8.65
CA GLU A 112 17.81 -14.55 -8.10
C GLU A 112 18.53 -13.24 -8.44
N LYS A 113 18.28 -12.71 -9.64
CA LYS A 113 18.81 -11.41 -10.09
C LYS A 113 17.71 -10.35 -10.02
N GLY A 114 18.10 -9.14 -9.60
CA GLY A 114 17.16 -8.02 -9.44
C GLY A 114 16.70 -7.82 -8.00
N HIS A 115 15.86 -6.83 -7.81
CA HIS A 115 15.45 -6.32 -6.49
C HIS A 115 13.95 -6.51 -6.31
N TRP A 116 13.54 -7.77 -6.21
CA TRP A 116 12.15 -8.20 -6.19
C TRP A 116 11.53 -8.17 -4.80
N TYR A 117 10.26 -7.79 -4.73
CA TYR A 117 9.46 -7.84 -3.51
C TYR A 117 8.00 -8.14 -3.83
N GLU A 118 7.36 -8.96 -3.03
CA GLU A 118 5.96 -9.32 -3.22
C GLU A 118 5.02 -8.17 -2.83
N PRO A 119 3.85 -8.00 -3.50
CA PRO A 119 2.77 -7.15 -3.02
C PRO A 119 2.53 -7.40 -1.53
N THR A 120 2.57 -6.35 -0.73
CA THR A 120 2.56 -6.46 0.72
C THR A 120 1.42 -5.66 1.32
N ILE A 121 0.64 -6.29 2.19
CA ILE A 121 -0.46 -5.66 2.91
C ILE A 121 -0.25 -5.84 4.41
N LEU A 122 -0.30 -4.72 5.12
CA LEU A 122 -0.26 -4.63 6.57
C LEU A 122 -1.59 -4.11 7.09
N THR A 123 -2.14 -4.74 8.11
CA THR A 123 -3.35 -4.32 8.82
C THR A 123 -3.02 -3.95 10.27
N GLU A 124 -4.00 -3.47 11.02
CA GLU A 124 -3.80 -3.01 12.42
C GLU A 124 -2.73 -1.90 12.52
N CYS A 125 -2.54 -1.13 11.44
CA CYS A 125 -1.63 0.00 11.46
C CYS A 125 -2.22 1.16 12.27
N THR A 126 -1.35 1.92 12.94
CA THR A 126 -1.71 3.17 13.61
C THR A 126 -0.88 4.32 13.04
N ASN A 127 -1.39 5.56 13.15
CA ASN A 127 -0.75 6.72 12.52
C ASN A 127 0.64 7.04 13.09
N GLU A 128 0.96 6.51 14.28
CA GLU A 128 2.26 6.66 14.95
C GLU A 128 3.34 5.72 14.41
N MET A 129 2.96 4.67 13.69
CA MET A 129 3.92 3.71 13.11
C MET A 129 4.75 4.40 12.02
N ASP A 130 6.04 4.11 11.96
CA ASP A 130 6.95 4.70 10.98
C ASP A 130 6.47 4.48 9.54
N ILE A 131 5.89 3.32 9.25
CA ILE A 131 5.36 3.00 7.93
C ILE A 131 4.16 3.87 7.51
N MET A 132 3.51 4.54 8.45
CA MET A 132 2.45 5.51 8.20
C MET A 132 2.99 6.95 8.14
N ARG A 133 4.23 7.19 8.59
CA ARG A 133 4.88 8.52 8.63
C ARG A 133 5.82 8.75 7.46
N ASP A 134 6.67 7.78 7.13
CA ASP A 134 7.71 7.90 6.12
C ASP A 134 7.26 7.33 4.77
N GLU A 135 7.71 7.93 3.66
CA GLU A 135 7.43 7.44 2.31
C GLU A 135 8.06 6.06 2.10
N VAL A 136 7.23 5.06 1.71
CA VAL A 136 7.69 3.68 1.47
C VAL A 136 8.26 3.50 0.07
N PHE A 137 7.70 4.19 -0.90
CA PHE A 137 8.09 4.17 -2.31
C PHE A 137 8.15 2.76 -2.92
N GLY A 138 7.16 1.91 -2.62
CA GLY A 138 7.13 0.50 -3.06
C GLY A 138 5.78 -0.18 -2.85
N VAL A 139 5.71 -1.48 -3.11
CA VAL A 139 4.48 -2.31 -3.18
C VAL A 139 3.90 -2.65 -1.80
N VAL A 140 3.83 -1.70 -0.89
CA VAL A 140 3.37 -1.91 0.48
C VAL A 140 2.16 -1.03 0.79
N SER A 141 1.11 -1.62 1.31
CA SER A 141 -0.16 -0.98 1.67
C SER A 141 -0.41 -1.12 3.17
N PRO A 142 -0.04 -0.14 3.98
CA PRO A 142 -0.44 -0.10 5.39
C PRO A 142 -1.88 0.39 5.50
N ILE A 143 -2.73 -0.39 6.20
CA ILE A 143 -4.17 -0.16 6.31
C ILE A 143 -4.55 0.06 7.77
N MET A 144 -5.32 1.13 8.00
CA MET A 144 -5.88 1.51 9.29
C MET A 144 -7.40 1.59 9.20
N ARG A 145 -8.12 1.09 10.21
CA ARG A 145 -9.56 1.29 10.38
C ARG A 145 -9.84 2.71 10.85
N ILE A 146 -10.91 3.30 10.34
CA ILE A 146 -11.45 4.59 10.79
C ILE A 146 -12.95 4.47 11.04
N ASN A 147 -13.50 5.41 11.82
CA ASN A 147 -14.92 5.41 12.19
C ASN A 147 -15.69 6.62 11.65
N SER A 148 -15.02 7.61 11.09
CA SER A 148 -15.66 8.80 10.54
C SER A 148 -14.77 9.53 9.53
N PHE A 149 -15.38 10.41 8.75
CA PHE A 149 -14.66 11.33 7.86
C PHE A 149 -13.76 12.29 8.62
N GLU A 150 -14.23 12.83 9.75
CA GLU A 150 -13.46 13.77 10.58
C GLU A 150 -12.16 13.12 11.08
N GLN A 151 -12.23 11.86 11.54
CA GLN A 151 -11.04 11.09 11.90
C GLN A 151 -10.09 10.92 10.72
N ALA A 152 -10.62 10.53 9.55
CA ALA A 152 -9.81 10.39 8.34
C ALA A 152 -9.11 11.69 7.96
N LEU A 153 -9.82 12.81 8.06
CA LEU A 153 -9.30 14.14 7.74
C LEU A 153 -8.18 14.56 8.70
N GLU A 154 -8.38 14.36 10.01
CA GLU A 154 -7.37 14.64 11.04
C GLU A 154 -6.09 13.82 10.79
N LEU A 155 -6.23 12.49 10.65
CA LEU A 155 -5.10 11.58 10.42
C LEU A 155 -4.38 11.86 9.08
N SER A 156 -5.13 12.24 8.05
CA SER A 156 -4.56 12.58 6.74
C SER A 156 -3.69 13.82 6.79
N ASN A 157 -4.09 14.82 7.58
CA ASN A 157 -3.36 16.07 7.76
C ASN A 157 -2.20 15.97 8.77
N ASP A 158 -2.17 14.94 9.60
CA ASP A 158 -1.05 14.64 10.49
C ASP A 158 0.09 13.97 9.71
N SER A 159 0.76 14.76 8.86
CA SER A 159 1.83 14.32 7.97
C SER A 159 2.72 15.49 7.56
N ASP A 160 4.00 15.22 7.37
CA ASP A 160 4.98 16.18 6.84
C ASP A 160 4.94 16.29 5.30
N TYR A 161 4.07 15.52 4.65
CA TYR A 161 3.90 15.48 3.19
C TYR A 161 2.60 16.15 2.76
N GLY A 162 2.56 16.63 1.52
CA GLY A 162 1.37 17.23 0.91
C GLY A 162 1.49 17.27 -0.61
N LEU A 163 0.98 16.24 -1.30
CA LEU A 163 1.06 16.11 -2.75
C LEU A 163 -0.26 15.65 -3.38
N SER A 164 -0.82 14.52 -2.92
CA SER A 164 -2.05 13.93 -3.44
C SER A 164 -2.87 13.29 -2.33
N ALA A 165 -4.16 13.07 -2.60
CA ALA A 165 -5.09 12.34 -1.74
C ALA A 165 -6.15 11.66 -2.61
N PHE A 166 -6.70 10.55 -2.12
CA PHE A 166 -7.79 9.80 -2.73
C PHE A 166 -8.94 9.71 -1.74
N LEU A 167 -10.16 10.03 -2.18
CA LEU A 167 -11.37 9.94 -1.36
C LEU A 167 -12.48 9.25 -2.13
N PHE A 168 -13.09 8.26 -1.51
CA PHE A 168 -14.22 7.48 -2.03
C PHE A 168 -15.42 7.65 -1.12
N THR A 169 -16.41 8.38 -1.58
CA THR A 169 -17.71 8.66 -0.95
C THR A 169 -18.75 8.94 -2.05
N ARG A 170 -20.01 8.89 -1.71
CA ARG A 170 -21.12 9.31 -2.58
C ARG A 170 -21.72 10.67 -2.18
N ASP A 171 -21.24 11.22 -1.06
CA ASP A 171 -21.71 12.50 -0.53
C ASP A 171 -20.94 13.69 -1.14
#